data_aa54cf81f1988fbb3491ba80a26207b2
#
_entry.id   aa54cf81f1988fbb3491ba80a26207b2
#
_cell.length_a   1.000
_cell.length_b   1.000
_cell.length_c   1.000
_cell.angle_alpha   90.00
_cell.angle_beta   90.00
_cell.angle_gamma   90.00
#
_symmetry.space_group_name_H-M   'P 1'
#
loop_
_entity.id
_entity.type
_entity.pdbx_description
1 polymer ?
#
loop_
_entity_poly.entity_id
_entity_poly.type
_entity_poly.pdbx_seq_one_letter_code
_entity_poly.pdbx_strand_id
1 'polypeptide(L)'
;MAQTISIGKQDFLYLRENNYFYIDKTDFIRQWWESADDITLITRPRRFGKTLNMSMLNYFFSNHYSEKSEIFEKLSIWNSVKYRKLQGAYPVIFISFADVKQGNYKDAVQKVKKIIADVYRQYRYLMDYPDFTVADRRKLSDMTDRIDDVTAQDSLKDLSYFLSEYYKKKVIILLDEYDTPMQEAYIHGYWDEFVNFMRGLLNSTFKTNPYMERAIMTGITRVSKESVFSDLNNLVVVTTTSEQYADCFGFTEKEVFESIEKYGMSDKKAVVKQWYDGFTFGSLKDIYNPWSITNFLKEKKLKPYWAATSSNALISRLIQESSAEIKSLMESLVNGKSIEVNFDEQIVFNRLEKDESAIWSLLLASGYLKVDSIVHKGITLEPWYRLSITNLETISMFSNLFKGWFADVSSNYNEFVKALFSGDVKAMNVYMNDVAMSTFSSFDTGNHPSDRSQPERFYHGFVLGLLVDIRDNYEVLSNRESGFGRYDVVLVPREKGRGAFVMEFKVFDDSEESGLEDTVAAALRQIDEKNYDTQLLDRGISENNIKHYGFAFCGKKVLIGC
;
A
#
# COMPACT_ATOMS: atom_id res chain seq x y z
N MET A 1 31.39 -12.38 14.79
CA MET A 1 30.51 -13.14 13.88
C MET A 1 29.26 -12.32 13.61
N ALA A 2 28.70 -12.39 12.42
CA ALA A 2 27.42 -11.75 12.13
C ALA A 2 26.28 -12.43 12.92
N GLN A 3 25.31 -11.66 13.37
CA GLN A 3 24.15 -12.19 14.11
C GLN A 3 23.28 -13.06 13.22
N THR A 4 22.59 -14.04 13.79
CA THR A 4 21.59 -14.84 13.07
C THR A 4 20.41 -13.98 12.65
N ILE A 5 19.98 -14.09 11.39
CA ILE A 5 18.83 -13.35 10.86
C ILE A 5 17.57 -14.18 11.05
N SER A 6 16.63 -13.67 11.83
CA SER A 6 15.31 -14.26 12.06
C SER A 6 14.26 -13.55 11.22
N ILE A 7 13.55 -14.28 10.35
CA ILE A 7 12.49 -13.72 9.51
C ILE A 7 11.14 -13.90 10.17
N GLY A 8 10.31 -12.83 10.16
CA GLY A 8 8.92 -12.86 10.62
C GLY A 8 8.72 -12.73 12.13
N LYS A 9 9.79 -12.58 12.91
CA LYS A 9 9.68 -12.29 14.34
C LYS A 9 9.39 -10.80 14.55
N GLN A 10 8.35 -10.51 15.32
CA GLN A 10 7.86 -9.15 15.59
C GLN A 10 7.92 -8.80 17.09
N ASP A 11 8.37 -9.72 17.92
CA ASP A 11 8.55 -9.52 19.34
C ASP A 11 9.95 -9.04 19.66
N PHE A 12 10.06 -7.87 20.29
CA PHE A 12 11.34 -7.22 20.60
C PHE A 12 12.15 -8.03 21.62
N LEU A 13 11.51 -8.53 22.70
CA LEU A 13 12.16 -9.33 23.72
C LEU A 13 12.81 -10.57 23.11
N TYR A 14 12.04 -11.29 22.27
CA TYR A 14 12.53 -12.50 21.62
C TYR A 14 13.77 -12.23 20.74
N LEU A 15 13.79 -11.12 19.98
CA LEU A 15 14.95 -10.74 19.17
C LEU A 15 16.17 -10.44 20.04
N ARG A 16 15.99 -9.75 21.16
CA ARG A 16 17.08 -9.33 22.05
C ARG A 16 17.65 -10.50 22.86
N GLU A 17 16.81 -11.32 23.48
CA GLU A 17 17.26 -12.48 24.27
C GLU A 17 18.01 -13.52 23.43
N ASN A 18 17.62 -13.70 22.16
CA ASN A 18 18.28 -14.63 21.25
C ASN A 18 19.43 -14.01 20.45
N ASN A 19 19.79 -12.75 20.70
CA ASN A 19 20.82 -12.01 19.98
C ASN A 19 20.68 -12.09 18.45
N TYR A 20 19.44 -11.99 17.96
CA TYR A 20 19.17 -11.94 16.52
C TYR A 20 19.50 -10.57 15.94
N PHE A 21 19.65 -10.53 14.61
CA PHE A 21 19.86 -9.30 13.87
C PHE A 21 18.75 -8.29 14.17
N TYR A 22 19.17 -7.13 14.64
CA TYR A 22 18.32 -5.99 14.95
C TYR A 22 19.06 -4.70 14.67
N ILE A 23 18.41 -3.76 13.97
CA ILE A 23 18.89 -2.39 13.79
C ILE A 23 18.26 -1.53 14.87
N ASP A 24 19.10 -0.84 15.63
CA ASP A 24 18.67 -0.06 16.79
C ASP A 24 17.77 1.13 16.38
N LYS A 25 16.50 1.04 16.73
CA LYS A 25 15.47 2.08 16.55
C LYS A 25 14.97 2.63 17.90
N THR A 26 15.70 2.38 18.99
CA THR A 26 15.25 2.80 20.33
C THR A 26 15.28 4.30 20.54
N ASP A 27 15.89 5.07 19.64
CA ASP A 27 15.76 6.54 19.64
C ASP A 27 14.31 7.00 19.40
N PHE A 28 13.47 6.17 18.81
CA PHE A 28 12.03 6.39 18.70
C PHE A 28 11.37 6.60 20.06
N ILE A 29 11.82 5.88 21.09
CA ILE A 29 11.34 6.05 22.50
C ILE A 29 11.59 7.49 22.95
N ARG A 30 12.80 8.00 22.70
CA ARG A 30 13.17 9.37 23.08
C ARG A 30 12.34 10.38 22.31
N GLN A 31 12.30 10.27 20.96
CA GLN A 31 11.59 11.21 20.11
C GLN A 31 10.11 11.28 20.47
N TRP A 32 9.44 10.13 20.65
CA TRP A 32 8.03 10.08 21.02
C TRP A 32 7.78 10.61 22.44
N TRP A 33 8.68 10.33 23.39
CA TRP A 33 8.53 10.86 24.75
C TRP A 33 8.68 12.39 24.79
N GLU A 34 9.60 12.92 24.00
CA GLU A 34 9.89 14.37 23.97
C GLU A 34 8.90 15.19 23.15
N SER A 35 8.17 14.57 22.20
CA SER A 35 7.13 15.28 21.45
C SER A 35 6.01 15.79 22.36
N ALA A 36 5.77 15.12 23.49
CA ALA A 36 4.72 15.42 24.46
C ALA A 36 3.29 15.42 23.87
N ASP A 37 3.09 14.76 22.72
CA ASP A 37 1.78 14.61 22.10
C ASP A 37 0.88 13.68 22.92
N ASP A 38 -0.39 14.03 23.08
CA ASP A 38 -1.35 13.19 23.80
C ASP A 38 -1.59 11.88 23.06
N ILE A 39 -1.86 11.97 21.74
CA ILE A 39 -2.14 10.84 20.87
C ILE A 39 -1.37 10.99 19.58
N THR A 40 -0.58 9.98 19.23
CA THR A 40 0.17 9.95 17.96
C THR A 40 -0.36 8.81 17.09
N LEU A 41 -0.79 9.12 15.87
CA LEU A 41 -1.09 8.13 14.85
C LEU A 41 0.08 8.08 13.84
N ILE A 42 0.72 6.94 13.72
CA ILE A 42 1.80 6.72 12.76
C ILE A 42 1.34 5.80 11.64
N THR A 43 1.33 6.34 10.43
CA THR A 43 1.07 5.55 9.23
C THR A 43 2.36 5.32 8.47
N ARG A 44 2.68 4.05 8.23
CA ARG A 44 3.84 3.60 7.45
C ARG A 44 3.44 2.38 6.61
N PRO A 45 4.06 2.15 5.47
CA PRO A 45 3.78 0.98 4.64
C PRO A 45 3.90 -0.34 5.42
N ARG A 46 3.39 -1.41 4.86
CA ARG A 46 3.52 -2.76 5.45
C ARG A 46 5.00 -3.14 5.57
N ARG A 47 5.33 -3.90 6.64
CA ARG A 47 6.69 -4.44 6.89
C ARG A 47 7.77 -3.39 7.21
N PHE A 48 7.37 -2.18 7.63
CA PHE A 48 8.28 -1.13 8.08
C PHE A 48 8.60 -1.15 9.58
N GLY A 49 8.34 -2.26 10.27
CA GLY A 49 8.70 -2.43 11.67
C GLY A 49 7.71 -1.83 12.67
N LYS A 50 6.49 -1.44 12.26
CA LYS A 50 5.46 -0.86 13.16
C LYS A 50 5.23 -1.73 14.38
N THR A 51 4.81 -2.98 14.20
CA THR A 51 4.54 -3.93 15.31
C THR A 51 5.76 -4.17 16.17
N LEU A 52 6.98 -4.24 15.59
CA LEU A 52 8.21 -4.41 16.35
C LEU A 52 8.50 -3.20 17.25
N ASN A 53 8.31 -1.99 16.72
CA ASN A 53 8.45 -0.76 17.50
C ASN A 53 7.38 -0.65 18.59
N MET A 54 6.15 -1.08 18.32
CA MET A 54 5.09 -1.15 19.34
C MET A 54 5.44 -2.16 20.44
N SER A 55 5.96 -3.32 20.07
CA SER A 55 6.50 -4.32 21.02
C SER A 55 7.64 -3.73 21.85
N MET A 56 8.59 -3.01 21.22
CA MET A 56 9.68 -2.33 21.91
C MET A 56 9.18 -1.31 22.92
N LEU A 57 8.20 -0.47 22.57
CA LEU A 57 7.59 0.51 23.48
C LEU A 57 6.92 -0.19 24.67
N ASN A 58 6.20 -1.29 24.42
CA ASN A 58 5.55 -2.06 25.46
C ASN A 58 6.57 -2.61 26.48
N TYR A 59 7.65 -3.24 26.01
CA TYR A 59 8.71 -3.73 26.91
C TYR A 59 9.47 -2.61 27.61
N PHE A 60 9.55 -1.44 26.99
CA PHE A 60 10.24 -0.30 27.61
C PHE A 60 9.42 0.36 28.71
N PHE A 61 8.15 0.71 28.44
CA PHE A 61 7.36 1.50 29.39
C PHE A 61 6.64 0.65 30.42
N SER A 62 6.22 -0.59 30.06
CA SER A 62 5.35 -1.38 30.92
C SER A 62 6.04 -1.83 32.19
N ASN A 63 5.39 -1.51 33.32
CA ASN A 63 5.80 -1.96 34.64
C ASN A 63 5.75 -3.49 34.83
N HIS A 64 4.99 -4.19 33.98
CA HIS A 64 5.00 -5.65 33.88
C HIS A 64 6.38 -6.21 33.50
N TYR A 65 7.19 -5.40 32.77
CA TYR A 65 8.52 -5.76 32.30
C TYR A 65 9.65 -4.96 32.96
N SER A 66 9.41 -4.41 34.17
CA SER A 66 10.42 -3.63 34.91
C SER A 66 11.73 -4.39 35.15
N GLU A 67 11.65 -5.72 35.31
CA GLU A 67 12.80 -6.60 35.50
C GLU A 67 13.58 -6.92 34.21
N LYS A 68 13.10 -6.44 33.05
CA LYS A 68 13.67 -6.75 31.71
C LYS A 68 14.54 -5.64 31.15
N SER A 69 15.16 -4.82 31.98
CA SER A 69 15.98 -3.68 31.57
C SER A 69 17.20 -4.09 30.72
N GLU A 70 17.74 -5.28 30.93
CA GLU A 70 18.93 -5.81 30.23
C GLU A 70 18.75 -5.89 28.70
N ILE A 71 17.52 -6.03 28.20
CA ILE A 71 17.28 -6.09 26.75
C ILE A 71 17.55 -4.76 26.04
N PHE A 72 17.60 -3.64 26.78
CA PHE A 72 17.90 -2.32 26.27
C PHE A 72 19.38 -1.94 26.38
N GLU A 73 20.17 -2.74 27.11
CA GLU A 73 21.60 -2.50 27.22
C GLU A 73 22.29 -2.46 25.84
N LYS A 74 23.24 -1.55 25.70
CA LYS A 74 23.98 -1.30 24.44
C LYS A 74 23.15 -0.70 23.30
N LEU A 75 21.88 -0.35 23.55
CA LEU A 75 21.05 0.39 22.62
C LEU A 75 21.09 1.90 22.91
N SER A 76 20.78 2.73 21.93
CA SER A 76 20.93 4.18 21.99
C SER A 76 20.15 4.81 23.14
N ILE A 77 18.94 4.35 23.41
CA ILE A 77 18.11 4.84 24.52
C ILE A 77 18.77 4.65 25.89
N TRP A 78 19.59 3.59 26.04
CA TRP A 78 20.22 3.26 27.31
C TRP A 78 21.40 4.17 27.67
N ASN A 79 21.89 5.00 26.74
CA ASN A 79 22.98 5.94 26.98
C ASN A 79 22.58 7.11 27.89
N SER A 80 21.27 7.38 28.05
CA SER A 80 20.76 8.49 28.86
C SER A 80 20.09 8.03 30.15
N VAL A 81 20.60 8.50 31.28
CA VAL A 81 20.02 8.23 32.61
C VAL A 81 18.60 8.74 32.72
N LYS A 82 18.24 9.84 32.02
CA LYS A 82 16.89 10.40 31.98
C LYS A 82 15.88 9.38 31.52
N TYR A 83 16.18 8.65 30.44
CA TYR A 83 15.23 7.69 29.84
C TYR A 83 15.25 6.34 30.56
N ARG A 84 16.40 5.90 31.14
CA ARG A 84 16.43 4.68 31.95
C ARG A 84 15.42 4.70 33.09
N LYS A 85 15.11 5.87 33.67
CA LYS A 85 14.10 6.05 34.72
C LYS A 85 12.66 5.81 34.25
N LEU A 86 12.42 5.83 32.94
CA LEU A 86 11.11 5.58 32.34
C LEU A 86 10.87 4.11 32.07
N GLN A 87 11.95 3.29 32.05
CA GLN A 87 11.83 1.86 31.80
C GLN A 87 11.07 1.20 32.97
N GLY A 88 10.03 0.43 32.60
CA GLY A 88 9.17 -0.25 33.57
C GLY A 88 8.34 0.68 34.44
N ALA A 89 8.14 1.95 34.07
CA ALA A 89 7.59 2.96 34.95
C ALA A 89 6.08 3.22 34.78
N TYR A 90 5.42 2.63 33.79
CA TYR A 90 4.00 2.91 33.47
C TYR A 90 3.17 1.64 33.36
N PRO A 91 1.90 1.63 33.77
CA PRO A 91 0.96 0.64 33.26
C PRO A 91 0.74 0.87 31.76
N VAL A 92 0.75 -0.20 30.95
CA VAL A 92 0.61 -0.13 29.50
C VAL A 92 -0.52 -1.04 29.07
N ILE A 93 -1.47 -0.52 28.29
CA ILE A 93 -2.45 -1.31 27.56
C ILE A 93 -1.92 -1.49 26.14
N PHE A 94 -1.59 -2.73 25.75
CA PHE A 94 -1.19 -3.07 24.40
C PHE A 94 -2.28 -3.90 23.72
N ILE A 95 -2.80 -3.39 22.60
CA ILE A 95 -3.86 -4.04 21.83
C ILE A 95 -3.53 -3.99 20.33
N SER A 96 -3.81 -5.08 19.60
CA SER A 96 -3.62 -5.16 18.16
C SER A 96 -4.87 -5.66 17.47
N PHE A 97 -5.26 -5.01 16.39
CA PHE A 97 -6.38 -5.41 15.53
C PHE A 97 -5.95 -6.13 14.25
N ALA A 98 -4.71 -6.58 14.15
CA ALA A 98 -4.16 -7.28 12.99
C ALA A 98 -4.97 -8.51 12.55
N ASP A 99 -5.64 -9.17 13.52
CA ASP A 99 -6.42 -10.39 13.28
C ASP A 99 -7.91 -10.14 12.99
N VAL A 100 -8.36 -8.89 12.94
CA VAL A 100 -9.76 -8.56 12.66
C VAL A 100 -9.97 -8.49 11.14
N LYS A 101 -10.23 -9.65 10.53
CA LYS A 101 -10.34 -9.85 9.07
C LYS A 101 -11.59 -10.65 8.69
N GLN A 102 -12.72 -10.28 9.27
CA GLN A 102 -13.98 -10.98 9.10
C GLN A 102 -14.77 -10.41 7.91
N GLY A 103 -15.52 -11.29 7.24
CA GLY A 103 -16.32 -10.94 6.06
C GLY A 103 -17.67 -10.30 6.36
N ASN A 104 -18.01 -10.03 7.63
CA ASN A 104 -19.26 -9.39 8.02
C ASN A 104 -19.13 -8.64 9.35
N TYR A 105 -20.06 -7.70 9.58
CA TYR A 105 -20.09 -6.83 10.76
C TYR A 105 -20.10 -7.60 12.09
N LYS A 106 -21.04 -8.56 12.22
CA LYS A 106 -21.25 -9.30 13.48
C LYS A 106 -19.98 -10.02 13.93
N ASP A 107 -19.33 -10.73 13.03
CA ASP A 107 -18.13 -11.48 13.34
C ASP A 107 -16.93 -10.56 13.60
N ALA A 108 -16.87 -9.42 12.90
CA ALA A 108 -15.83 -8.40 13.12
C ALA A 108 -15.91 -7.80 14.53
N VAL A 109 -17.10 -7.35 14.94
CA VAL A 109 -17.34 -6.84 16.32
C VAL A 109 -17.07 -7.91 17.35
N GLN A 110 -17.54 -9.15 17.13
CA GLN A 110 -17.27 -10.27 18.02
C GLN A 110 -15.76 -10.55 18.18
N LYS A 111 -15.00 -10.43 17.09
CA LYS A 111 -13.53 -10.56 17.14
C LYS A 111 -12.88 -9.45 17.97
N VAL A 112 -13.33 -8.20 17.81
CA VAL A 112 -12.86 -7.06 18.62
C VAL A 112 -13.15 -7.30 20.11
N LYS A 113 -14.38 -7.71 20.46
CA LYS A 113 -14.76 -8.05 21.85
C LYS A 113 -13.89 -9.14 22.44
N LYS A 114 -13.58 -10.17 21.66
CA LYS A 114 -12.67 -11.23 22.10
C LYS A 114 -11.26 -10.71 22.38
N ILE A 115 -10.71 -9.85 21.51
CA ILE A 115 -9.40 -9.21 21.73
C ILE A 115 -9.42 -8.39 23.03
N ILE A 116 -10.46 -7.59 23.26
CA ILE A 116 -10.63 -6.82 24.50
C ILE A 116 -10.67 -7.75 25.72
N ALA A 117 -11.45 -8.82 25.68
CA ALA A 117 -11.53 -9.79 26.77
C ALA A 117 -10.17 -10.45 27.06
N ASP A 118 -9.38 -10.74 26.01
CA ASP A 118 -8.03 -11.29 26.16
C ASP A 118 -7.06 -10.28 26.81
N VAL A 119 -7.21 -8.98 26.52
CA VAL A 119 -6.45 -7.91 27.19
C VAL A 119 -6.83 -7.87 28.68
N TYR A 120 -8.12 -7.84 29.02
CA TYR A 120 -8.56 -7.83 30.41
C TYR A 120 -8.09 -9.06 31.20
N ARG A 121 -7.98 -10.21 30.55
CA ARG A 121 -7.50 -11.44 31.17
C ARG A 121 -6.07 -11.32 31.72
N GLN A 122 -5.23 -10.50 31.10
CA GLN A 122 -3.87 -10.23 31.55
C GLN A 122 -3.84 -9.47 32.88
N TYR A 123 -4.90 -8.73 33.21
CA TYR A 123 -5.02 -7.87 34.39
C TYR A 123 -5.99 -8.43 35.45
N ARG A 124 -6.26 -9.74 35.44
CA ARG A 124 -7.19 -10.37 36.40
C ARG A 124 -6.84 -10.15 37.87
N TYR A 125 -5.56 -9.96 38.19
CA TYR A 125 -5.08 -9.64 39.52
C TYR A 125 -5.68 -8.37 40.13
N LEU A 126 -6.19 -7.45 39.28
CA LEU A 126 -6.88 -6.24 39.73
C LEU A 126 -8.15 -6.54 40.54
N MET A 127 -8.76 -7.72 40.37
CA MET A 127 -9.95 -8.12 41.14
C MET A 127 -9.65 -8.26 42.64
N ASP A 128 -8.42 -8.51 43.00
CA ASP A 128 -7.98 -8.68 44.40
C ASP A 128 -7.56 -7.35 45.06
N TYR A 129 -7.65 -6.21 44.29
CA TYR A 129 -7.27 -4.91 44.84
C TYR A 129 -8.27 -4.43 45.91
N PRO A 130 -7.82 -4.17 47.18
CA PRO A 130 -8.72 -3.88 48.30
C PRO A 130 -9.61 -2.66 48.10
N ASP A 131 -9.08 -1.61 47.45
CA ASP A 131 -9.78 -0.33 47.30
C ASP A 131 -10.87 -0.35 46.22
N PHE A 132 -10.96 -1.42 45.42
CA PHE A 132 -12.04 -1.54 44.44
C PHE A 132 -13.36 -1.91 45.10
N THR A 133 -14.41 -1.21 44.68
CA THR A 133 -15.78 -1.46 45.08
C THR A 133 -16.32 -2.79 44.51
N VAL A 134 -17.44 -3.26 45.04
CA VAL A 134 -18.14 -4.43 44.48
C VAL A 134 -18.53 -4.18 43.02
N ALA A 135 -18.91 -2.93 42.66
CA ALA A 135 -19.26 -2.55 41.29
C ALA A 135 -18.05 -2.62 40.37
N ASP A 136 -16.86 -2.18 40.82
CA ASP A 136 -15.62 -2.24 40.04
C ASP A 136 -15.22 -3.69 39.75
N ARG A 137 -15.24 -4.55 40.76
CA ARG A 137 -14.96 -5.97 40.59
C ARG A 137 -15.93 -6.65 39.65
N ARG A 138 -17.21 -6.28 39.73
CA ARG A 138 -18.23 -6.78 38.77
C ARG A 138 -17.90 -6.35 37.37
N LYS A 139 -17.60 -5.07 37.10
CA LYS A 139 -17.18 -4.59 35.78
C LYS A 139 -15.98 -5.38 35.25
N LEU A 140 -14.97 -5.63 36.09
CA LEU A 140 -13.78 -6.41 35.70
C LEU A 140 -14.14 -7.86 35.36
N SER A 141 -15.04 -8.50 36.15
CA SER A 141 -15.43 -9.91 35.98
C SER A 141 -16.31 -10.10 34.72
N ASP A 142 -17.19 -9.13 34.42
CA ASP A 142 -18.16 -9.21 33.36
C ASP A 142 -17.53 -8.95 31.97
N MET A 143 -16.25 -8.50 31.93
CA MET A 143 -15.55 -8.20 30.71
C MET A 143 -15.15 -9.48 29.95
N THR A 144 -16.09 -9.97 29.18
CA THR A 144 -15.99 -11.19 28.37
C THR A 144 -16.24 -10.88 26.89
N ASP A 145 -16.13 -11.86 26.03
CA ASP A 145 -16.47 -11.74 24.60
C ASP A 145 -17.98 -11.64 24.33
N ARG A 146 -18.82 -11.72 25.38
CA ARG A 146 -20.30 -11.63 25.31
C ARG A 146 -20.86 -10.28 25.73
N ILE A 147 -20.02 -9.29 26.02
CA ILE A 147 -20.45 -7.92 26.35
C ILE A 147 -21.23 -7.30 25.20
N ASP A 148 -22.11 -6.35 25.52
CA ASP A 148 -22.78 -5.54 24.50
C ASP A 148 -21.81 -4.54 23.84
N ASP A 149 -22.28 -3.88 22.77
CA ASP A 149 -21.43 -3.00 21.97
C ASP A 149 -21.01 -1.74 22.75
N VAL A 150 -21.91 -1.20 23.59
CA VAL A 150 -21.63 0.01 24.37
C VAL A 150 -20.57 -0.30 25.45
N THR A 151 -20.71 -1.42 26.14
CA THR A 151 -19.69 -1.90 27.10
C THR A 151 -18.34 -2.12 26.43
N ALA A 152 -18.34 -2.68 25.21
CA ALA A 152 -17.10 -2.86 24.44
C ALA A 152 -16.47 -1.51 24.07
N GLN A 153 -17.26 -0.50 23.70
CA GLN A 153 -16.77 0.83 23.35
C GLN A 153 -16.12 1.55 24.54
N ASP A 154 -16.59 1.35 25.76
CA ASP A 154 -16.05 1.98 26.96
C ASP A 154 -14.91 1.16 27.61
N SER A 155 -14.68 -0.06 27.17
CA SER A 155 -13.78 -1.02 27.81
C SER A 155 -12.36 -0.53 28.05
N LEU A 156 -11.71 0.08 27.06
CA LEU A 156 -10.31 0.53 27.20
C LEU A 156 -10.18 1.75 28.14
N LYS A 157 -11.19 2.60 28.22
CA LYS A 157 -11.27 3.67 29.21
C LYS A 157 -11.45 3.13 30.62
N ASP A 158 -12.37 2.17 30.79
CA ASP A 158 -12.59 1.52 32.08
C ASP A 158 -11.31 0.79 32.54
N LEU A 159 -10.62 0.07 31.65
CA LEU A 159 -9.34 -0.57 31.99
C LEU A 159 -8.26 0.46 32.38
N SER A 160 -8.24 1.62 31.68
CA SER A 160 -7.33 2.72 32.04
C SER A 160 -7.60 3.23 33.45
N TYR A 161 -8.87 3.36 33.84
CA TYR A 161 -9.26 3.71 35.22
C TYR A 161 -8.73 2.69 36.23
N PHE A 162 -9.02 1.40 36.05
CA PHE A 162 -8.60 0.36 36.96
C PHE A 162 -7.08 0.29 37.13
N LEU A 163 -6.35 0.38 36.04
CA LEU A 163 -4.88 0.37 36.06
C LEU A 163 -4.32 1.62 36.74
N SER A 164 -4.91 2.80 36.46
CA SER A 164 -4.43 4.05 37.04
C SER A 164 -4.68 4.09 38.56
N GLU A 165 -5.81 3.55 39.03
CA GLU A 165 -6.12 3.44 40.46
C GLU A 165 -5.20 2.43 41.18
N TYR A 166 -4.93 1.30 40.55
CA TYR A 166 -4.05 0.27 41.13
C TYR A 166 -2.59 0.75 41.24
N TYR A 167 -2.05 1.31 40.15
CA TYR A 167 -0.64 1.73 40.10
C TYR A 167 -0.40 3.18 40.52
N LYS A 168 -1.46 3.91 40.81
CA LYS A 168 -1.41 5.37 41.09
C LYS A 168 -0.64 6.16 40.04
N LYS A 169 -0.81 5.74 38.82
CA LYS A 169 -0.13 6.30 37.64
C LYS A 169 -0.97 6.16 36.37
N LYS A 170 -0.99 7.21 35.55
CA LYS A 170 -1.70 7.20 34.25
C LYS A 170 -1.15 6.14 33.31
N VAL A 171 -1.99 5.70 32.40
CA VAL A 171 -1.75 4.55 31.50
C VAL A 171 -1.23 5.01 30.15
N ILE A 172 -0.28 4.29 29.60
CA ILE A 172 0.10 4.40 28.18
C ILE A 172 -0.73 3.40 27.37
N ILE A 173 -1.32 3.85 26.27
CA ILE A 173 -2.11 2.99 25.37
C ILE A 173 -1.37 2.82 24.04
N LEU A 174 -1.11 1.57 23.67
CA LEU A 174 -0.46 1.17 22.43
C LEU A 174 -1.46 0.36 21.58
N LEU A 175 -1.90 0.91 20.43
CA LEU A 175 -2.86 0.29 19.54
C LEU A 175 -2.21 0.03 18.18
N ASP A 176 -1.99 -1.25 17.84
CA ASP A 176 -1.37 -1.64 16.59
C ASP A 176 -2.39 -2.06 15.54
N GLU A 177 -2.13 -1.70 14.27
CA GLU A 177 -2.95 -2.01 13.09
C GLU A 177 -4.43 -1.59 13.25
N TYR A 178 -4.67 -0.33 13.64
CA TYR A 178 -6.01 0.19 13.90
C TYR A 178 -6.91 0.18 12.66
N ASP A 179 -6.33 0.31 11.47
CA ASP A 179 -7.03 0.43 10.19
C ASP A 179 -7.30 -0.91 9.49
N THR A 180 -6.69 -2.00 9.92
CA THR A 180 -6.92 -3.34 9.34
C THR A 180 -8.39 -3.73 9.32
N PRO A 181 -9.16 -3.65 10.44
CA PRO A 181 -10.57 -4.02 10.41
C PRO A 181 -11.44 -3.09 9.56
N MET A 182 -11.02 -1.84 9.39
CA MET A 182 -11.73 -0.87 8.55
C MET A 182 -11.52 -1.16 7.06
N GLN A 183 -10.32 -1.56 6.66
CA GLN A 183 -10.05 -2.01 5.29
C GLN A 183 -10.90 -3.24 4.93
N GLU A 184 -10.99 -4.21 5.83
CA GLU A 184 -11.83 -5.40 5.63
C GLU A 184 -13.31 -5.04 5.56
N ALA A 185 -13.79 -4.12 6.42
CA ALA A 185 -15.17 -3.65 6.39
C ALA A 185 -15.52 -2.98 5.06
N TYR A 186 -14.60 -2.21 4.48
CA TYR A 186 -14.78 -1.62 3.16
C TYR A 186 -14.85 -2.68 2.05
N ILE A 187 -13.90 -3.61 2.04
CA ILE A 187 -13.83 -4.67 1.02
C ILE A 187 -15.10 -5.54 1.02
N HIS A 188 -15.67 -5.80 2.20
CA HIS A 188 -16.82 -6.68 2.39
C HIS A 188 -18.16 -5.95 2.52
N GLY A 189 -18.21 -4.62 2.37
CA GLY A 189 -19.45 -3.83 2.26
C GLY A 189 -20.19 -3.57 3.56
N TYR A 190 -19.54 -3.70 4.74
CA TYR A 190 -20.14 -3.36 6.06
C TYR A 190 -19.46 -2.16 6.74
N TRP A 191 -18.92 -1.24 5.93
CA TRP A 191 -18.14 -0.07 6.36
C TRP A 191 -18.87 0.83 7.36
N ASP A 192 -20.07 1.29 7.03
CA ASP A 192 -20.78 2.32 7.83
C ASP A 192 -21.08 1.85 9.25
N GLU A 193 -21.56 0.61 9.40
CA GLU A 193 -21.87 0.02 10.69
C GLU A 193 -20.60 -0.16 11.53
N PHE A 194 -19.55 -0.67 10.91
CA PHE A 194 -18.30 -0.96 11.62
C PHE A 194 -17.56 0.30 12.04
N VAL A 195 -17.52 1.32 11.18
CA VAL A 195 -16.93 2.63 11.49
C VAL A 195 -17.64 3.30 12.66
N ASN A 196 -18.98 3.20 12.76
CA ASN A 196 -19.73 3.73 13.90
C ASN A 196 -19.35 3.04 15.21
N PHE A 197 -19.21 1.72 15.19
CA PHE A 197 -18.73 0.96 16.36
C PHE A 197 -17.31 1.39 16.77
N MET A 198 -16.37 1.44 15.82
CA MET A 198 -14.98 1.82 16.08
C MET A 198 -14.85 3.28 16.52
N ARG A 199 -15.66 4.18 15.97
CA ARG A 199 -15.71 5.58 16.42
C ARG A 199 -16.08 5.67 17.90
N GLY A 200 -17.08 4.91 18.36
CA GLY A 200 -17.44 4.84 19.78
C GLY A 200 -16.27 4.37 20.64
N LEU A 201 -15.63 3.27 20.26
CA LEU A 201 -14.47 2.71 20.97
C LEU A 201 -13.28 3.69 21.05
N LEU A 202 -12.89 4.29 19.91
CA LEU A 202 -11.74 5.18 19.86
C LEU A 202 -12.01 6.52 20.56
N ASN A 203 -13.23 7.07 20.43
CA ASN A 203 -13.60 8.31 21.13
C ASN A 203 -13.63 8.11 22.65
N SER A 204 -14.24 7.03 23.15
CA SER A 204 -14.23 6.72 24.59
C SER A 204 -12.80 6.53 25.11
N THR A 205 -11.97 5.83 24.35
CA THR A 205 -10.58 5.54 24.74
C THR A 205 -9.70 6.79 24.77
N PHE A 206 -9.84 7.70 23.80
CA PHE A 206 -8.82 8.73 23.54
C PHE A 206 -9.29 10.16 23.78
N LYS A 207 -10.58 10.51 23.56
CA LYS A 207 -11.02 11.91 23.54
C LYS A 207 -10.99 12.57 24.92
N THR A 208 -11.46 11.89 25.92
CA THR A 208 -11.62 12.45 27.29
C THR A 208 -11.26 11.40 28.34
N ASN A 209 -10.16 10.71 28.15
CA ASN A 209 -9.69 9.72 29.11
C ASN A 209 -8.70 10.35 30.11
N PRO A 210 -9.14 10.74 31.33
CA PRO A 210 -8.28 11.41 32.30
C PRO A 210 -7.20 10.46 32.88
N TYR A 211 -7.36 9.16 32.68
CA TYR A 211 -6.47 8.11 33.17
C TYR A 211 -5.34 7.79 32.19
N MET A 212 -5.36 8.37 31.00
CA MET A 212 -4.34 8.18 29.97
C MET A 212 -3.20 9.19 30.15
N GLU A 213 -1.96 8.72 30.09
CA GLU A 213 -0.76 9.58 30.03
C GLU A 213 -0.55 10.03 28.58
N ARG A 214 -0.50 9.08 27.67
CA ARG A 214 -0.43 9.28 26.23
C ARG A 214 -0.75 7.99 25.48
N ALA A 215 -0.94 8.11 24.17
CA ALA A 215 -1.22 6.97 23.32
C ALA A 215 -0.48 7.05 21.99
N ILE A 216 -0.26 5.87 21.40
CA ILE A 216 0.22 5.73 20.05
C ILE A 216 -0.62 4.70 19.30
N MET A 217 -0.99 5.03 18.08
CA MET A 217 -1.68 4.13 17.15
C MET A 217 -0.82 3.92 15.92
N THR A 218 -0.85 2.72 15.35
CA THR A 218 -0.18 2.43 14.07
C THR A 218 -1.14 1.86 13.05
N GLY A 219 -0.89 2.17 11.77
CA GLY A 219 -1.62 1.67 10.63
C GLY A 219 -0.85 1.86 9.33
N ILE A 220 -1.48 1.55 8.21
CA ILE A 220 -0.96 1.81 6.86
C ILE A 220 -1.54 3.12 6.35
N THR A 221 -2.83 3.31 6.56
CA THR A 221 -3.61 4.40 6.01
C THR A 221 -4.04 5.38 7.09
N ARG A 222 -4.18 6.65 6.71
CA ARG A 222 -4.91 7.63 7.51
C ARG A 222 -6.37 7.57 7.11
N VAL A 223 -7.20 6.88 7.89
CA VAL A 223 -8.64 6.92 7.69
C VAL A 223 -9.16 8.33 7.97
N SER A 224 -10.04 8.84 7.09
CA SER A 224 -10.52 10.22 7.16
C SER A 224 -10.97 10.65 8.55
N LYS A 225 -10.61 11.88 8.89
CA LYS A 225 -11.03 12.53 10.13
C LYS A 225 -12.56 12.54 10.29
N GLU A 226 -13.30 12.71 9.20
CA GLU A 226 -14.77 12.76 9.20
C GLU A 226 -15.44 11.42 9.54
N SER A 227 -14.75 10.29 9.34
CA SER A 227 -15.35 8.98 9.59
C SER A 227 -15.07 8.42 11.00
N VAL A 228 -13.84 8.49 11.48
CA VAL A 228 -13.43 7.83 12.73
C VAL A 228 -12.87 8.79 13.77
N PHE A 229 -12.15 9.83 13.33
CA PHE A 229 -11.43 10.75 14.19
C PHE A 229 -12.01 12.17 14.22
N SER A 230 -13.26 12.36 13.76
CA SER A 230 -13.90 13.69 13.71
C SER A 230 -13.87 14.43 15.04
N ASP A 231 -13.88 13.67 16.12
CA ASP A 231 -13.98 14.20 17.48
C ASP A 231 -12.63 14.25 18.22
N LEU A 232 -11.54 13.70 17.67
CA LEU A 232 -10.22 13.69 18.31
C LEU A 232 -9.40 14.92 17.90
N ASN A 233 -9.53 15.99 18.69
CA ASN A 233 -8.79 17.24 18.44
C ASN A 233 -7.33 17.20 18.88
N ASN A 234 -6.96 16.24 19.73
CA ASN A 234 -5.62 16.03 20.30
C ASN A 234 -4.81 14.95 19.57
N LEU A 235 -5.23 14.57 18.34
CA LEU A 235 -4.56 13.59 17.52
C LEU A 235 -3.51 14.24 16.62
N VAL A 236 -2.25 13.86 16.79
CA VAL A 236 -1.14 14.17 15.87
C VAL A 236 -0.99 13.02 14.89
N VAL A 237 -1.06 13.32 13.60
CA VAL A 237 -0.97 12.33 12.53
C VAL A 237 0.37 12.46 11.82
N VAL A 238 1.12 11.36 11.80
CA VAL A 238 2.43 11.26 11.15
C VAL A 238 2.31 10.31 9.95
N THR A 239 2.34 10.88 8.75
CA THR A 239 2.27 10.16 7.47
C THR A 239 3.65 9.98 6.84
N THR A 240 3.70 9.41 5.64
CA THR A 240 4.95 9.29 4.87
C THR A 240 5.54 10.65 4.46
N THR A 241 4.74 11.72 4.44
CA THR A 241 5.21 13.09 4.14
C THR A 241 5.64 13.89 5.36
N SER A 242 5.47 13.33 6.58
CA SER A 242 5.85 13.99 7.84
C SER A 242 7.33 13.83 8.17
N GLU A 243 7.94 14.88 8.71
CA GLU A 243 9.33 14.87 9.17
C GLU A 243 9.52 14.06 10.47
N GLN A 244 8.49 14.02 11.32
CA GLN A 244 8.55 13.30 12.60
C GLN A 244 8.76 11.81 12.37
N TYR A 245 9.65 11.22 13.15
CA TYR A 245 9.97 9.79 13.16
C TYR A 245 10.39 9.22 11.78
N ALA A 246 10.95 10.08 10.91
CA ALA A 246 11.32 9.67 9.55
C ALA A 246 12.38 8.55 9.52
N ASP A 247 13.31 8.56 10.48
CA ASP A 247 14.37 7.55 10.64
C ASP A 247 14.02 6.39 11.58
N CYS A 248 12.86 6.46 12.26
CA CYS A 248 12.45 5.47 13.25
C CYS A 248 11.82 4.22 12.63
N PHE A 249 11.32 4.32 11.40
CA PHE A 249 10.66 3.24 10.67
C PHE A 249 11.37 3.03 9.33
N GLY A 250 11.59 1.76 8.99
CA GLY A 250 12.44 1.44 7.84
C GLY A 250 13.93 1.45 8.22
N PHE A 251 14.78 1.18 7.25
CA PHE A 251 16.24 1.24 7.41
C PHE A 251 16.81 2.36 6.55
N THR A 252 17.67 3.19 7.11
CA THR A 252 18.42 4.20 6.37
C THR A 252 19.51 3.54 5.50
N GLU A 253 19.97 4.22 4.45
CA GLU A 253 21.04 3.73 3.60
C GLU A 253 22.31 3.37 4.40
N LYS A 254 22.66 4.20 5.38
CA LYS A 254 23.79 3.94 6.27
C LYS A 254 23.65 2.60 7.00
N GLU A 255 22.51 2.35 7.63
CA GLU A 255 22.22 1.12 8.36
C GLU A 255 22.22 -0.11 7.45
N VAL A 256 21.69 0.04 6.23
CA VAL A 256 21.70 -1.02 5.21
C VAL A 256 23.12 -1.34 4.77
N PHE A 257 23.91 -0.33 4.45
CA PHE A 257 25.28 -0.53 3.95
C PHE A 257 26.21 -1.09 5.02
N GLU A 258 26.10 -0.65 6.26
CA GLU A 258 26.81 -1.23 7.40
C GLU A 258 26.40 -2.70 7.62
N SER A 259 25.11 -3.02 7.45
CA SER A 259 24.62 -4.40 7.54
C SER A 259 25.17 -5.28 6.41
N ILE A 260 25.15 -4.80 5.16
CA ILE A 260 25.70 -5.51 4.00
C ILE A 260 27.20 -5.82 4.21
N GLU A 261 27.98 -4.85 4.72
CA GLU A 261 29.39 -5.05 5.06
C GLU A 261 29.57 -6.10 6.15
N LYS A 262 28.79 -6.00 7.24
CA LYS A 262 28.83 -6.95 8.36
C LYS A 262 28.58 -8.40 7.93
N TYR A 263 27.76 -8.60 6.88
CA TYR A 263 27.48 -9.91 6.31
C TYR A 263 28.37 -10.31 5.12
N GLY A 264 29.43 -9.53 4.84
CA GLY A 264 30.45 -9.86 3.83
C GLY A 264 29.99 -9.73 2.39
N MET A 265 29.09 -8.76 2.10
CA MET A 265 28.49 -8.56 0.77
C MET A 265 28.72 -7.13 0.24
N SER A 266 29.87 -6.50 0.57
CA SER A 266 30.15 -5.11 0.20
C SER A 266 30.05 -4.83 -1.31
N ASP A 267 30.29 -5.84 -2.14
CA ASP A 267 30.15 -5.81 -3.60
C ASP A 267 28.70 -5.66 -4.08
N LYS A 268 27.72 -5.90 -3.20
CA LYS A 268 26.29 -5.87 -3.53
C LYS A 268 25.61 -4.52 -3.26
N LYS A 269 26.29 -3.55 -2.66
CA LYS A 269 25.67 -2.26 -2.28
C LYS A 269 24.93 -1.58 -3.45
N ALA A 270 25.58 -1.47 -4.61
CA ALA A 270 25.00 -0.79 -5.77
C ALA A 270 23.73 -1.48 -6.28
N VAL A 271 23.72 -2.80 -6.36
CA VAL A 271 22.56 -3.55 -6.83
C VAL A 271 21.45 -3.58 -5.79
N VAL A 272 21.77 -3.62 -4.49
CA VAL A 272 20.77 -3.51 -3.41
C VAL A 272 20.11 -2.14 -3.42
N LYS A 273 20.90 -1.06 -3.63
CA LYS A 273 20.35 0.29 -3.81
C LYS A 273 19.37 0.32 -4.99
N GLN A 274 19.76 -0.18 -6.13
CA GLN A 274 18.90 -0.19 -7.32
C GLN A 274 17.57 -0.97 -7.10
N TRP A 275 17.60 -2.05 -6.33
CA TRP A 275 16.43 -2.91 -6.14
C TRP A 275 15.47 -2.45 -5.04
N TYR A 276 16.00 -1.97 -3.90
CA TYR A 276 15.23 -1.82 -2.67
C TYR A 276 15.20 -0.41 -2.10
N ASP A 277 16.04 0.49 -2.62
CA ASP A 277 16.02 1.89 -2.22
C ASP A 277 14.81 2.64 -2.79
N GLY A 278 14.47 3.77 -2.18
CA GLY A 278 13.57 4.75 -2.78
C GLY A 278 12.40 5.18 -1.92
N PHE A 279 12.18 4.60 -0.73
CA PHE A 279 11.19 5.17 0.17
C PHE A 279 11.66 6.52 0.70
N THR A 280 10.70 7.45 0.83
CA THR A 280 10.95 8.79 1.35
C THR A 280 9.97 9.07 2.48
N PHE A 281 10.47 9.51 3.63
CA PHE A 281 9.66 9.95 4.76
C PHE A 281 10.01 11.39 5.12
N GLY A 282 9.05 12.30 4.95
CA GLY A 282 9.33 13.73 5.00
C GLY A 282 10.40 14.13 3.98
N SER A 283 11.46 14.78 4.43
CA SER A 283 12.63 15.12 3.62
C SER A 283 13.70 14.02 3.57
N LEU A 284 13.59 12.98 4.42
CA LEU A 284 14.55 11.89 4.50
C LEU A 284 14.34 10.91 3.35
N LYS A 285 15.31 10.84 2.47
CA LYS A 285 15.38 9.94 1.31
C LYS A 285 16.19 8.69 1.63
N ASP A 286 16.24 7.77 0.66
CA ASP A 286 17.06 6.55 0.73
C ASP A 286 16.70 5.67 1.95
N ILE A 287 15.40 5.48 2.16
CA ILE A 287 14.86 4.55 3.15
C ILE A 287 14.53 3.22 2.47
N TYR A 288 14.84 2.13 3.15
CA TYR A 288 14.67 0.76 2.68
C TYR A 288 13.64 0.01 3.50
N ASN A 289 12.90 -0.87 2.84
CA ASN A 289 11.98 -1.76 3.53
C ASN A 289 12.74 -2.82 4.36
N PRO A 290 12.52 -2.90 5.68
CA PRO A 290 13.21 -3.86 6.55
C PRO A 290 13.02 -5.32 6.14
N TRP A 291 11.84 -5.68 5.65
CA TRP A 291 11.55 -7.03 5.21
C TRP A 291 12.41 -7.45 4.02
N SER A 292 12.50 -6.59 3.00
CA SER A 292 13.30 -6.86 1.79
C SER A 292 14.78 -6.98 2.13
N ILE A 293 15.32 -6.05 2.93
CA ILE A 293 16.73 -6.07 3.33
C ILE A 293 17.05 -7.28 4.20
N THR A 294 16.20 -7.60 5.19
CA THR A 294 16.43 -8.73 6.09
C THR A 294 16.42 -10.07 5.32
N ASN A 295 15.47 -10.24 4.38
CA ASN A 295 15.44 -11.42 3.52
C ASN A 295 16.64 -11.48 2.57
N PHE A 296 17.03 -10.36 1.94
CA PHE A 296 18.21 -10.29 1.11
C PHE A 296 19.49 -10.67 1.89
N LEU A 297 19.69 -10.13 3.08
CA LEU A 297 20.85 -10.47 3.92
C LEU A 297 20.89 -11.95 4.27
N LYS A 298 19.73 -12.59 4.47
CA LYS A 298 19.62 -14.01 4.80
C LYS A 298 19.84 -14.92 3.58
N GLU A 299 19.14 -14.64 2.48
CA GLU A 299 19.14 -15.50 1.29
C GLU A 299 20.28 -15.18 0.32
N LYS A 300 20.82 -13.97 0.39
CA LYS A 300 21.86 -13.43 -0.52
C LYS A 300 21.43 -13.40 -2.00
N LYS A 301 20.11 -13.31 -2.23
CA LYS A 301 19.49 -13.29 -3.56
C LYS A 301 18.63 -12.04 -3.72
N LEU A 302 18.63 -11.47 -4.91
CA LEU A 302 17.71 -10.37 -5.26
C LEU A 302 16.37 -10.97 -5.68
N LYS A 303 15.32 -10.56 -5.01
CA LYS A 303 13.93 -10.99 -5.26
C LYS A 303 12.95 -9.91 -4.79
N PRO A 304 11.72 -9.85 -5.31
CA PRO A 304 10.67 -8.96 -4.80
C PRO A 304 10.08 -9.53 -3.50
N TYR A 305 10.81 -9.43 -2.39
CA TYR A 305 10.41 -10.02 -1.10
C TYR A 305 9.19 -9.35 -0.47
N TRP A 306 9.16 -8.02 -0.47
CA TRP A 306 8.04 -7.26 0.11
C TRP A 306 6.81 -7.30 -0.79
N ALA A 307 6.99 -7.06 -2.08
CA ALA A 307 5.93 -7.03 -3.07
C ALA A 307 5.13 -8.35 -3.13
N ALA A 308 5.79 -9.49 -2.86
CA ALA A 308 5.15 -10.79 -2.82
C ALA A 308 4.30 -11.04 -1.54
N THR A 309 4.38 -10.19 -0.52
CA THR A 309 3.68 -10.40 0.76
C THR A 309 2.33 -9.69 0.88
N SER A 310 2.01 -8.82 -0.06
CA SER A 310 0.82 -7.97 0.00
C SER A 310 -0.36 -8.60 -0.73
N SER A 311 -1.53 -8.58 -0.10
CA SER A 311 -2.79 -8.73 -0.82
C SER A 311 -3.04 -7.40 -1.55
N ASN A 312 -2.81 -7.36 -2.86
CA ASN A 312 -2.98 -6.17 -3.69
C ASN A 312 -4.39 -6.10 -4.31
N ALA A 313 -5.34 -6.91 -3.79
CA ALA A 313 -6.66 -7.06 -4.38
C ALA A 313 -7.42 -5.72 -4.48
N LEU A 314 -7.40 -4.91 -3.43
CA LEU A 314 -8.05 -3.59 -3.43
C LEU A 314 -7.41 -2.66 -4.47
N ILE A 315 -6.08 -2.56 -4.50
CA ILE A 315 -5.37 -1.70 -5.44
C ILE A 315 -5.56 -2.19 -6.87
N SER A 316 -5.49 -3.51 -7.09
CA SER A 316 -5.76 -4.11 -8.39
C SER A 316 -7.13 -3.74 -8.91
N ARG A 317 -8.16 -3.91 -8.07
CA ARG A 317 -9.55 -3.57 -8.38
C ARG A 317 -9.69 -2.08 -8.70
N LEU A 318 -9.17 -1.19 -7.86
CA LEU A 318 -9.28 0.27 -8.05
C LEU A 318 -8.61 0.73 -9.35
N ILE A 319 -7.42 0.23 -9.68
CA ILE A 319 -6.76 0.58 -10.96
C ILE A 319 -7.53 -0.02 -12.13
N GLN A 320 -8.03 -1.24 -12.01
CA GLN A 320 -8.77 -1.91 -13.08
C GLN A 320 -10.08 -1.19 -13.41
N GLU A 321 -10.80 -0.71 -12.39
CA GLU A 321 -12.08 0.00 -12.50
C GLU A 321 -11.92 1.51 -12.78
N SER A 322 -10.70 2.08 -12.66
CA SER A 322 -10.44 3.52 -12.85
C SER A 322 -10.58 3.98 -14.31
N SER A 323 -10.66 5.31 -14.47
CA SER A 323 -10.73 5.97 -15.79
C SER A 323 -9.50 5.72 -16.65
N ALA A 324 -9.62 6.03 -17.95
CA ALA A 324 -8.52 6.02 -18.90
C ALA A 324 -7.38 6.98 -18.49
N GLU A 325 -7.71 8.11 -17.87
CA GLU A 325 -6.73 9.10 -17.39
C GLU A 325 -5.83 8.48 -16.30
N ILE A 326 -6.41 7.85 -15.27
CA ILE A 326 -5.63 7.18 -14.22
C ILE A 326 -4.73 6.08 -14.79
N LYS A 327 -5.25 5.28 -15.73
CA LYS A 327 -4.48 4.22 -16.39
C LYS A 327 -3.32 4.77 -17.22
N SER A 328 -3.52 5.89 -17.91
CA SER A 328 -2.48 6.59 -18.67
C SER A 328 -1.38 7.15 -17.75
N LEU A 329 -1.76 7.67 -16.58
CA LEU A 329 -0.81 8.10 -15.56
C LEU A 329 -0.03 6.89 -14.99
N MET A 330 -0.71 5.76 -14.74
CA MET A 330 -0.05 4.51 -14.33
C MET A 330 0.93 3.99 -15.38
N GLU A 331 0.57 4.08 -16.66
CA GLU A 331 1.48 3.77 -17.77
C GLU A 331 2.75 4.63 -17.73
N SER A 332 2.57 5.93 -17.51
CA SER A 332 3.70 6.86 -17.39
C SER A 332 4.63 6.48 -16.23
N LEU A 333 4.05 6.12 -15.09
CA LEU A 333 4.79 5.67 -13.90
C LEU A 333 5.58 4.37 -14.17
N VAL A 334 4.95 3.36 -14.78
CA VAL A 334 5.61 2.08 -15.10
C VAL A 334 6.73 2.26 -16.13
N ASN A 335 6.60 3.24 -17.02
CA ASN A 335 7.66 3.65 -17.95
C ASN A 335 8.80 4.47 -17.28
N GLY A 336 8.78 4.60 -15.94
CA GLY A 336 9.83 5.30 -15.19
C GLY A 336 9.72 6.82 -15.21
N LYS A 337 8.55 7.38 -15.62
CA LYS A 337 8.28 8.81 -15.55
C LYS A 337 7.66 9.17 -14.20
N SER A 338 7.80 10.44 -13.81
CA SER A 338 7.02 11.01 -12.69
C SER A 338 5.72 11.59 -13.22
N ILE A 339 4.69 11.56 -12.38
CA ILE A 339 3.41 12.25 -12.60
C ILE A 339 3.26 13.39 -11.60
N GLU A 340 2.43 14.37 -11.94
CA GLU A 340 2.11 15.48 -11.04
C GLU A 340 0.61 15.48 -10.76
N VAL A 341 0.24 15.26 -9.51
CA VAL A 341 -1.15 15.08 -9.08
C VAL A 341 -1.44 15.86 -7.80
N ASN A 342 -2.67 16.30 -7.66
CA ASN A 342 -3.21 16.83 -6.41
C ASN A 342 -4.10 15.76 -5.77
N PHE A 343 -3.93 15.50 -4.49
CA PHE A 343 -4.77 14.58 -3.72
C PHE A 343 -4.72 14.93 -2.23
N ASP A 344 -5.73 14.51 -1.49
CA ASP A 344 -5.74 14.56 -0.04
C ASP A 344 -5.03 13.30 0.51
N GLU A 345 -4.07 13.47 1.41
CA GLU A 345 -3.43 12.34 2.10
C GLU A 345 -4.38 11.56 3.00
N GLN A 346 -5.55 12.13 3.30
CA GLN A 346 -6.59 11.45 4.06
C GLN A 346 -7.36 10.49 3.15
N ILE A 347 -7.26 9.21 3.43
CA ILE A 347 -8.01 8.20 2.70
C ILE A 347 -9.43 8.12 3.26
N VAL A 348 -10.38 8.55 2.46
CA VAL A 348 -11.80 8.37 2.73
C VAL A 348 -12.27 7.15 1.96
N PHE A 349 -12.28 5.98 2.60
CA PHE A 349 -12.61 4.72 1.93
C PHE A 349 -13.95 4.77 1.19
N ASN A 350 -14.98 5.38 1.76
CA ASN A 350 -16.29 5.55 1.12
C ASN A 350 -16.30 6.55 -0.06
N ARG A 351 -15.20 7.25 -0.32
CA ARG A 351 -15.03 8.12 -1.49
C ARG A 351 -14.12 7.51 -2.56
N LEU A 352 -13.43 6.39 -2.29
CA LEU A 352 -12.55 5.73 -3.26
C LEU A 352 -13.23 5.41 -4.60
N GLU A 353 -14.55 5.12 -4.57
CA GLU A 353 -15.34 4.88 -5.78
C GLU A 353 -15.83 6.17 -6.47
N LYS A 354 -15.81 7.31 -5.77
CA LYS A 354 -16.34 8.59 -6.27
C LYS A 354 -15.22 9.58 -6.63
N ASP A 355 -14.08 9.47 -5.98
CA ASP A 355 -12.91 10.33 -6.17
C ASP A 355 -11.72 9.47 -6.59
N GLU A 356 -11.50 9.40 -7.89
CA GLU A 356 -10.40 8.62 -8.46
C GLU A 356 -9.01 9.10 -7.99
N SER A 357 -8.88 10.36 -7.55
CA SER A 357 -7.61 10.88 -7.03
C SER A 357 -7.18 10.21 -5.72
N ALA A 358 -8.13 9.64 -4.97
CA ALA A 358 -7.86 8.89 -3.74
C ALA A 358 -6.99 7.63 -3.95
N ILE A 359 -6.88 7.13 -5.19
CA ILE A 359 -5.97 6.03 -5.52
C ILE A 359 -4.51 6.42 -5.28
N TRP A 360 -4.14 7.67 -5.55
CA TRP A 360 -2.77 8.17 -5.33
C TRP A 360 -2.41 8.19 -3.85
N SER A 361 -3.36 8.60 -3.00
CA SER A 361 -3.22 8.55 -1.53
C SER A 361 -2.97 7.12 -1.04
N LEU A 362 -3.74 6.16 -1.56
CA LEU A 362 -3.60 4.75 -1.18
C LEU A 362 -2.27 4.16 -1.67
N LEU A 363 -1.85 4.46 -2.90
CA LEU A 363 -0.59 3.99 -3.46
C LEU A 363 0.62 4.57 -2.71
N LEU A 364 0.55 5.86 -2.33
CA LEU A 364 1.59 6.50 -1.52
C LEU A 364 1.65 5.93 -0.10
N ALA A 365 0.52 5.85 0.61
CA ALA A 365 0.44 5.30 1.96
C ALA A 365 0.90 3.84 2.03
N SER A 366 0.60 3.06 0.98
CA SER A 366 1.06 1.68 0.84
C SER A 366 2.54 1.56 0.47
N GLY A 367 3.20 2.64 0.07
CA GLY A 367 4.62 2.68 -0.27
C GLY A 367 4.94 2.24 -1.70
N TYR A 368 3.95 2.16 -2.59
CA TYR A 368 4.17 1.82 -4.00
C TYR A 368 4.64 3.01 -4.81
N LEU A 369 4.28 4.22 -4.37
CA LEU A 369 4.78 5.47 -4.89
C LEU A 369 5.59 6.20 -3.83
N LYS A 370 6.48 7.07 -4.28
CA LYS A 370 7.23 8.02 -3.46
C LYS A 370 7.00 9.45 -3.94
N VAL A 371 7.19 10.40 -3.04
CA VAL A 371 7.17 11.83 -3.36
C VAL A 371 8.57 12.27 -3.77
N ASP A 372 8.72 12.71 -5.00
CA ASP A 372 9.98 13.30 -5.50
C ASP A 372 10.09 14.78 -5.07
N SER A 373 8.96 15.51 -5.14
CA SER A 373 8.86 16.90 -4.71
C SER A 373 7.40 17.30 -4.48
N ILE A 374 7.19 18.36 -3.69
CA ILE A 374 5.89 19.01 -3.46
C ILE A 374 5.98 20.43 -3.97
N VAL A 375 5.02 20.84 -4.80
CA VAL A 375 4.90 22.19 -5.33
C VAL A 375 3.55 22.75 -4.89
N HIS A 376 3.55 23.95 -4.32
CA HIS A 376 2.31 24.62 -3.91
C HIS A 376 1.82 25.50 -5.05
N LYS A 377 0.58 25.31 -5.49
CA LYS A 377 -0.04 26.05 -6.60
C LYS A 377 -1.23 26.89 -6.12
N GLY A 378 -1.51 27.94 -6.89
CA GLY A 378 -2.64 28.84 -6.66
C GLY A 378 -2.48 29.74 -5.44
N ILE A 379 -3.50 30.58 -5.19
CA ILE A 379 -3.55 31.51 -4.05
C ILE A 379 -3.74 30.76 -2.72
N THR A 380 -4.40 29.61 -2.77
CA THR A 380 -4.68 28.73 -1.64
C THR A 380 -3.49 27.85 -1.25
N LEU A 381 -2.37 27.93 -2.00
CA LEU A 381 -1.17 27.12 -1.79
C LEU A 381 -1.48 25.62 -1.73
N GLU A 382 -2.32 25.14 -2.65
CA GLU A 382 -2.66 23.71 -2.74
C GLU A 382 -1.43 22.86 -3.05
N PRO A 383 -1.19 21.77 -2.28
CA PRO A 383 -0.05 20.91 -2.52
C PRO A 383 -0.26 20.05 -3.78
N TRP A 384 0.68 20.11 -4.70
CA TRP A 384 0.79 19.23 -5.84
C TRP A 384 2.00 18.33 -5.67
N TYR A 385 1.78 17.04 -5.75
CA TYR A 385 2.80 16.02 -5.50
C TYR A 385 3.35 15.51 -6.81
N ARG A 386 4.66 15.56 -6.95
CA ARG A 386 5.35 14.84 -8.02
C ARG A 386 5.67 13.44 -7.50
N LEU A 387 5.02 12.43 -8.12
CA LEU A 387 5.11 11.05 -7.70
C LEU A 387 5.87 10.21 -8.72
N SER A 388 6.64 9.23 -8.25
CA SER A 388 7.25 8.18 -9.04
C SER A 388 7.12 6.82 -8.35
N ILE A 389 7.34 5.73 -9.09
CA ILE A 389 7.39 4.39 -8.50
C ILE A 389 8.60 4.30 -7.57
N THR A 390 8.40 3.67 -6.41
CA THR A 390 9.38 3.65 -5.34
C THR A 390 10.70 3.01 -5.76
N ASN A 391 10.66 1.79 -6.35
CA ASN A 391 11.86 1.04 -6.73
C ASN A 391 11.55 -0.14 -7.68
N LEU A 392 12.57 -0.92 -8.05
CA LEU A 392 12.41 -2.07 -8.95
C LEU A 392 11.53 -3.18 -8.36
N GLU A 393 11.54 -3.37 -7.04
CA GLU A 393 10.68 -4.32 -6.37
C GLU A 393 9.19 -3.98 -6.59
N THR A 394 8.86 -2.69 -6.50
CA THR A 394 7.51 -2.17 -6.75
C THR A 394 7.12 -2.28 -8.24
N ILE A 395 8.05 -2.03 -9.15
CA ILE A 395 7.82 -2.26 -10.59
C ILE A 395 7.47 -3.73 -10.83
N SER A 396 8.19 -4.66 -10.20
CA SER A 396 7.89 -6.10 -10.29
C SER A 396 6.51 -6.44 -9.77
N MET A 397 6.05 -5.76 -8.71
CA MET A 397 4.70 -5.93 -8.17
C MET A 397 3.63 -5.48 -9.16
N PHE A 398 3.76 -4.26 -9.72
CA PHE A 398 2.82 -3.78 -10.75
C PHE A 398 2.83 -4.69 -11.97
N SER A 399 4.01 -5.18 -12.36
CA SER A 399 4.15 -6.15 -13.44
C SER A 399 3.30 -7.40 -13.20
N ASN A 400 3.40 -7.99 -12.02
CA ASN A 400 2.62 -9.17 -11.67
C ASN A 400 1.11 -8.88 -11.54
N LEU A 401 0.77 -7.68 -11.04
CA LEU A 401 -0.61 -7.23 -10.91
C LEU A 401 -1.28 -7.12 -12.28
N PHE A 402 -0.63 -6.46 -13.24
CA PHE A 402 -1.17 -6.30 -14.60
C PHE A 402 -1.24 -7.63 -15.35
N LYS A 403 -0.23 -8.50 -15.21
CA LYS A 403 -0.30 -9.88 -15.73
C LYS A 403 -1.47 -10.65 -15.13
N GLY A 404 -1.74 -10.47 -13.85
CA GLY A 404 -2.87 -11.09 -13.15
C GLY A 404 -4.24 -10.72 -13.72
N TRP A 405 -4.39 -9.54 -14.32
CA TRP A 405 -5.66 -9.15 -14.95
C TRP A 405 -6.03 -10.02 -16.17
N PHE A 406 -5.04 -10.63 -16.77
CA PHE A 406 -5.17 -11.52 -17.92
C PHE A 406 -4.96 -13.01 -17.53
N ALA A 407 -4.89 -13.33 -16.23
CA ALA A 407 -4.47 -14.64 -15.74
C ALA A 407 -5.48 -15.76 -16.00
N ASP A 408 -6.77 -15.47 -16.04
CA ASP A 408 -7.80 -16.46 -16.39
C ASP A 408 -7.70 -16.93 -17.86
N VAL A 409 -6.92 -16.17 -18.66
CA VAL A 409 -6.58 -16.45 -20.06
C VAL A 409 -5.06 -16.69 -20.22
N SER A 410 -4.33 -16.78 -19.11
CA SER A 410 -2.87 -16.60 -19.00
C SER A 410 -2.00 -17.67 -19.65
N SER A 411 -2.55 -18.85 -19.97
CA SER A 411 -1.79 -19.80 -20.81
C SER A 411 -1.52 -19.24 -22.22
N ASN A 412 -2.27 -18.24 -22.65
CA ASN A 412 -2.30 -17.74 -24.02
C ASN A 412 -1.71 -16.33 -24.20
N TYR A 413 -1.44 -15.54 -23.13
CA TYR A 413 -0.90 -14.17 -23.30
C TYR A 413 0.46 -14.15 -24.01
N ASN A 414 1.36 -15.04 -23.65
CA ASN A 414 2.62 -15.24 -24.36
C ASN A 414 2.40 -15.66 -25.82
N GLU A 415 1.31 -16.39 -26.11
CA GLU A 415 0.92 -16.79 -27.46
C GLU A 415 0.42 -15.57 -28.27
N PHE A 416 -0.33 -14.64 -27.65
CA PHE A 416 -0.71 -13.39 -28.32
C PHE A 416 0.52 -12.56 -28.70
N VAL A 417 1.47 -12.36 -27.79
CA VAL A 417 2.71 -11.60 -28.09
C VAL A 417 3.50 -12.28 -29.22
N LYS A 418 3.59 -13.62 -29.21
CA LYS A 418 4.20 -14.36 -30.31
C LYS A 418 3.45 -14.18 -31.62
N ALA A 419 2.11 -14.26 -31.59
CA ALA A 419 1.26 -14.06 -32.75
C ALA A 419 1.41 -12.65 -33.32
N LEU A 420 1.46 -11.62 -32.45
CA LEU A 420 1.72 -10.24 -32.83
C LEU A 420 3.06 -10.11 -33.58
N PHE A 421 4.13 -10.67 -33.04
CA PHE A 421 5.46 -10.59 -33.64
C PHE A 421 5.57 -11.39 -34.95
N SER A 422 4.91 -12.56 -35.04
CA SER A 422 4.86 -13.35 -36.26
C SER A 422 3.90 -12.81 -37.31
N GLY A 423 2.93 -11.95 -36.91
CA GLY A 423 1.88 -11.46 -37.80
C GLY A 423 0.73 -12.45 -37.98
N ASP A 424 0.53 -13.37 -37.04
CA ASP A 424 -0.59 -14.32 -37.08
C ASP A 424 -1.87 -13.65 -36.55
N VAL A 425 -2.54 -12.91 -37.43
CA VAL A 425 -3.79 -12.18 -37.12
C VAL A 425 -4.90 -13.13 -36.67
N LYS A 426 -4.94 -14.37 -37.15
CA LYS A 426 -5.95 -15.35 -36.73
C LYS A 426 -5.78 -15.76 -35.27
N ALA A 427 -4.56 -16.06 -34.86
CA ALA A 427 -4.26 -16.36 -33.45
C ALA A 427 -4.50 -15.16 -32.55
N MET A 428 -4.15 -13.94 -33.00
CA MET A 428 -4.43 -12.70 -32.27
C MET A 428 -5.95 -12.50 -32.05
N ASN A 429 -6.77 -12.74 -33.07
CA ASN A 429 -8.23 -12.63 -32.97
C ASN A 429 -8.82 -13.64 -32.00
N VAL A 430 -8.39 -14.90 -32.03
CA VAL A 430 -8.85 -15.91 -31.09
C VAL A 430 -8.55 -15.46 -29.65
N TYR A 431 -7.30 -15.11 -29.38
CA TYR A 431 -6.89 -14.66 -28.07
C TYR A 431 -7.69 -13.45 -27.57
N MET A 432 -7.81 -12.40 -28.42
CA MET A 432 -8.47 -11.16 -28.00
C MET A 432 -9.96 -11.33 -27.75
N ASN A 433 -10.64 -12.22 -28.46
CA ASN A 433 -12.04 -12.52 -28.17
C ASN A 433 -12.19 -13.32 -26.87
N ASP A 434 -11.28 -14.26 -26.57
CA ASP A 434 -11.28 -15.00 -25.29
C ASP A 434 -11.05 -14.04 -24.12
N VAL A 435 -10.10 -13.10 -24.25
CA VAL A 435 -9.84 -12.05 -23.26
C VAL A 435 -11.04 -11.12 -23.11
N ALA A 436 -11.63 -10.65 -24.20
CA ALA A 436 -12.78 -9.76 -24.16
C ALA A 436 -13.98 -10.43 -23.46
N MET A 437 -14.23 -11.70 -23.73
CA MET A 437 -15.31 -12.46 -23.09
C MET A 437 -15.14 -12.61 -21.59
N SER A 438 -13.90 -12.82 -21.10
CA SER A 438 -13.59 -12.99 -19.67
C SER A 438 -13.44 -11.66 -18.92
N THR A 439 -12.88 -10.65 -19.57
CA THR A 439 -12.45 -9.39 -18.93
C THR A 439 -13.54 -8.33 -18.93
N PHE A 440 -14.36 -8.23 -19.99
CA PHE A 440 -15.44 -7.25 -20.04
C PHE A 440 -16.56 -7.49 -19.01
N SER A 441 -16.73 -8.72 -18.52
CA SER A 441 -17.63 -8.98 -17.39
C SER A 441 -17.11 -8.42 -16.06
N SER A 442 -15.79 -8.29 -15.91
CA SER A 442 -15.14 -7.72 -14.72
C SER A 442 -15.10 -6.18 -14.73
N PHE A 443 -15.14 -5.58 -15.92
CA PHE A 443 -15.19 -4.12 -16.09
C PHE A 443 -16.62 -3.55 -16.02
N ASP A 444 -17.65 -4.41 -16.12
CA ASP A 444 -19.08 -4.03 -16.14
C ASP A 444 -19.69 -3.79 -14.75
N THR A 445 -18.97 -4.01 -13.67
CA THR A 445 -19.51 -3.92 -12.30
C THR A 445 -19.55 -2.49 -11.72
N GLY A 446 -19.21 -1.47 -12.48
CA GLY A 446 -19.34 -0.05 -12.10
C GLY A 446 -20.73 0.52 -12.49
N ASN A 447 -21.36 1.26 -11.57
CA ASN A 447 -22.66 1.93 -11.77
C ASN A 447 -22.66 2.81 -13.04
N HIS A 448 -23.30 2.32 -14.10
CA HIS A 448 -23.56 3.01 -15.38
C HIS A 448 -22.34 3.37 -16.26
N PRO A 449 -21.59 2.43 -16.80
CA PRO A 449 -20.72 2.74 -17.93
C PRO A 449 -21.56 2.90 -19.21
N SER A 450 -21.37 4.00 -19.93
CA SER A 450 -21.86 4.08 -21.30
C SER A 450 -21.11 3.04 -22.15
N ASP A 451 -21.78 2.37 -23.10
CA ASP A 451 -21.20 1.35 -23.99
C ASP A 451 -19.94 1.82 -24.73
N ARG A 452 -19.72 3.13 -24.85
CA ARG A 452 -18.55 3.75 -25.50
C ARG A 452 -17.29 3.84 -24.62
N SER A 453 -17.41 3.76 -23.30
CA SER A 453 -16.23 3.89 -22.39
C SER A 453 -15.52 2.56 -22.06
N GLN A 454 -16.16 1.43 -22.33
CA GLN A 454 -15.61 0.10 -22.04
C GLN A 454 -14.40 -0.27 -22.91
N PRO A 455 -14.41 -0.06 -24.23
CA PRO A 455 -13.27 -0.37 -25.08
C PRO A 455 -12.01 0.44 -24.74
N GLU A 456 -12.17 1.70 -24.34
CA GLU A 456 -11.06 2.57 -23.95
C GLU A 456 -10.40 2.10 -22.65
N ARG A 457 -11.18 1.66 -21.65
CA ARG A 457 -10.66 1.09 -20.41
C ARG A 457 -9.91 -0.22 -20.64
N PHE A 458 -10.45 -1.07 -21.50
CA PHE A 458 -9.79 -2.32 -21.91
C PHE A 458 -8.46 -2.04 -22.62
N TYR A 459 -8.45 -1.12 -23.55
CA TYR A 459 -7.28 -0.69 -24.30
C TYR A 459 -6.14 -0.30 -23.35
N HIS A 460 -6.37 0.58 -22.38
CA HIS A 460 -5.34 0.98 -21.42
C HIS A 460 -4.83 -0.18 -20.55
N GLY A 461 -5.72 -1.07 -20.14
CA GLY A 461 -5.32 -2.29 -19.42
C GLY A 461 -4.42 -3.20 -20.26
N PHE A 462 -4.76 -3.37 -21.53
CA PHE A 462 -3.97 -4.14 -22.50
C PHE A 462 -2.58 -3.53 -22.73
N VAL A 463 -2.49 -2.22 -22.87
CA VAL A 463 -1.21 -1.49 -23.00
C VAL A 463 -0.34 -1.69 -21.76
N LEU A 464 -0.91 -1.60 -20.56
CA LEU A 464 -0.19 -1.86 -19.33
C LEU A 464 0.36 -3.30 -19.28
N GLY A 465 -0.41 -4.27 -19.75
CA GLY A 465 0.04 -5.66 -19.90
C GLY A 465 1.22 -5.81 -20.87
N LEU A 466 1.13 -5.19 -22.05
CA LEU A 466 2.20 -5.18 -23.06
C LEU A 466 3.47 -4.52 -22.51
N LEU A 467 3.36 -3.36 -21.88
CA LEU A 467 4.49 -2.64 -21.27
C LEU A 467 5.32 -3.52 -20.35
N VAL A 468 4.67 -4.42 -19.66
CA VAL A 468 5.32 -5.27 -18.67
C VAL A 468 6.06 -6.45 -19.30
N ASP A 469 5.47 -7.10 -20.30
CA ASP A 469 6.02 -8.34 -20.86
C ASP A 469 7.10 -8.13 -21.91
N ILE A 470 7.04 -7.03 -22.64
CA ILE A 470 7.95 -6.80 -23.78
C ILE A 470 8.92 -5.65 -23.59
N ARG A 471 8.87 -4.91 -22.46
CA ARG A 471 9.69 -3.71 -22.20
C ARG A 471 11.19 -3.93 -22.34
N ASP A 472 11.67 -5.15 -22.10
CA ASP A 472 13.10 -5.45 -22.22
C ASP A 472 13.56 -5.43 -23.69
N ASN A 473 12.64 -5.72 -24.61
CA ASN A 473 12.90 -5.77 -26.06
C ASN A 473 12.31 -4.59 -26.83
N TYR A 474 11.25 -3.97 -26.30
CA TYR A 474 10.51 -2.88 -26.95
C TYR A 474 10.26 -1.72 -25.99
N GLU A 475 10.32 -0.52 -26.53
CA GLU A 475 9.72 0.68 -25.92
C GLU A 475 8.25 0.70 -26.36
N VAL A 476 7.32 0.69 -25.41
CA VAL A 476 5.89 0.82 -25.69
C VAL A 476 5.50 2.28 -25.55
N LEU A 477 4.97 2.85 -26.60
CA LEU A 477 4.48 4.23 -26.64
C LEU A 477 2.97 4.19 -26.87
N SER A 478 2.22 4.95 -26.08
CA SER A 478 0.78 5.06 -26.25
C SER A 478 0.31 6.51 -26.25
N ASN A 479 -0.82 6.78 -26.90
CA ASN A 479 -1.49 8.09 -26.91
C ASN A 479 -0.56 9.27 -27.24
N ARG A 480 0.40 9.11 -28.18
CA ARG A 480 1.34 10.16 -28.57
C ARG A 480 1.06 10.70 -29.97
N GLU A 481 1.42 11.96 -30.18
CA GLU A 481 1.37 12.59 -31.47
C GLU A 481 2.51 12.07 -32.37
N SER A 482 2.17 11.69 -33.60
CA SER A 482 3.10 11.38 -34.66
C SER A 482 2.48 11.75 -36.02
N GLY A 483 3.28 12.29 -36.94
CA GLY A 483 2.76 12.78 -38.22
C GLY A 483 1.68 13.85 -38.03
N PHE A 484 0.50 13.64 -38.60
CA PHE A 484 -0.64 14.56 -38.53
C PHE A 484 -1.73 14.15 -37.53
N GLY A 485 -1.43 13.21 -36.61
CA GLY A 485 -2.42 12.71 -35.65
C GLY A 485 -1.83 12.08 -34.42
N ARG A 486 -2.68 11.39 -33.70
CA ARG A 486 -2.36 10.69 -32.44
C ARG A 486 -2.61 9.20 -32.63
N TYR A 487 -1.58 8.38 -32.46
CA TYR A 487 -1.69 6.93 -32.48
C TYR A 487 -2.04 6.37 -31.10
N ASP A 488 -2.64 5.19 -31.08
CA ASP A 488 -3.00 4.54 -29.84
C ASP A 488 -1.84 3.77 -29.21
N VAL A 489 -1.18 2.85 -29.94
CA VAL A 489 0.00 2.13 -29.45
C VAL A 489 1.05 1.98 -30.54
N VAL A 490 2.30 2.26 -30.17
CA VAL A 490 3.47 1.94 -31.02
C VAL A 490 4.49 1.15 -30.21
N LEU A 491 4.97 0.04 -30.77
CA LEU A 491 6.06 -0.75 -30.23
C LEU A 491 7.33 -0.44 -31.01
N VAL A 492 8.29 0.18 -30.33
CA VAL A 492 9.60 0.54 -30.90
C VAL A 492 10.64 -0.46 -30.44
N PRO A 493 11.30 -1.21 -31.32
CA PRO A 493 12.30 -2.17 -30.90
C PRO A 493 13.53 -1.48 -30.31
N ARG A 494 14.09 -2.03 -29.23
CA ARG A 494 15.35 -1.56 -28.63
C ARG A 494 16.58 -2.07 -29.39
N GLU A 495 16.44 -3.19 -30.07
CA GLU A 495 17.49 -3.78 -30.90
C GLU A 495 17.30 -3.44 -32.38
N LYS A 496 18.36 -3.03 -33.06
CA LYS A 496 18.32 -2.76 -34.50
C LYS A 496 17.99 -4.04 -35.28
N GLY A 497 17.12 -3.90 -36.29
CA GLY A 497 16.74 -5.00 -37.19
C GLY A 497 15.49 -5.76 -36.79
N ARG A 498 14.91 -5.50 -35.61
CA ARG A 498 13.57 -6.00 -35.26
C ARG A 498 12.47 -5.11 -35.85
N GLY A 499 11.30 -5.68 -36.12
CA GLY A 499 10.13 -4.96 -36.59
C GLY A 499 9.50 -4.06 -35.52
N ALA A 500 8.94 -2.94 -35.96
CA ALA A 500 8.08 -2.08 -35.16
C ALA A 500 6.60 -2.36 -35.46
N PHE A 501 5.72 -1.99 -34.53
CA PHE A 501 4.29 -2.25 -34.68
C PHE A 501 3.51 -0.99 -34.32
N VAL A 502 2.53 -0.63 -35.17
CA VAL A 502 1.57 0.46 -34.95
C VAL A 502 0.19 -0.16 -34.82
N MET A 503 -0.50 0.18 -33.74
CA MET A 503 -1.83 -0.36 -33.44
C MET A 503 -2.80 0.82 -33.22
N GLU A 504 -3.95 0.75 -33.89
CA GLU A 504 -5.04 1.72 -33.77
C GLU A 504 -6.31 0.99 -33.33
N PHE A 505 -7.03 1.58 -32.39
CA PHE A 505 -8.21 0.98 -31.74
C PHE A 505 -9.45 1.80 -32.05
N LYS A 506 -10.51 1.16 -32.53
CA LYS A 506 -11.78 1.81 -32.84
C LYS A 506 -12.97 1.02 -32.34
N VAL A 507 -14.01 1.75 -31.96
CA VAL A 507 -15.31 1.19 -31.61
C VAL A 507 -16.20 1.25 -32.84
N PHE A 508 -16.88 0.15 -33.10
CA PHE A 508 -17.87 0.04 -34.18
C PHE A 508 -18.98 1.09 -34.04
N ASP A 509 -19.24 1.83 -35.11
CA ASP A 509 -20.33 2.81 -35.19
C ASP A 509 -21.41 2.28 -36.15
N ASP A 510 -22.52 1.82 -35.62
CA ASP A 510 -23.65 1.25 -36.36
C ASP A 510 -24.37 2.26 -37.25
N SER A 511 -24.09 3.57 -37.10
CA SER A 511 -24.64 4.63 -37.96
C SER A 511 -23.85 4.84 -39.25
N GLU A 512 -22.58 4.48 -39.28
CA GLU A 512 -21.66 4.74 -40.38
C GLU A 512 -21.03 3.47 -41.00
N GLU A 513 -21.05 2.35 -40.28
CA GLU A 513 -20.34 1.12 -40.61
C GLU A 513 -21.30 -0.08 -40.71
N SER A 514 -21.02 -1.00 -41.62
CA SER A 514 -21.84 -2.21 -41.82
C SER A 514 -21.38 -3.41 -41.01
N GLY A 515 -20.14 -3.38 -40.52
CA GLY A 515 -19.55 -4.46 -39.70
C GLY A 515 -18.17 -4.10 -39.19
N LEU A 516 -17.60 -4.98 -38.34
CA LEU A 516 -16.28 -4.79 -37.75
C LEU A 516 -15.14 -4.69 -38.77
N GLU A 517 -15.34 -5.25 -39.98
CA GLU A 517 -14.39 -5.14 -41.09
C GLU A 517 -14.23 -3.69 -41.55
N ASP A 518 -15.34 -2.92 -41.56
CA ASP A 518 -15.31 -1.50 -41.92
C ASP A 518 -14.56 -0.69 -40.85
N THR A 519 -14.79 -1.02 -39.59
CA THR A 519 -14.09 -0.39 -38.46
C THR A 519 -12.58 -0.68 -38.51
N VAL A 520 -12.17 -1.92 -38.82
CA VAL A 520 -10.75 -2.28 -39.00
C VAL A 520 -10.15 -1.47 -40.17
N ALA A 521 -10.86 -1.41 -41.31
CA ALA A 521 -10.41 -0.64 -42.45
C ALA A 521 -10.29 0.86 -42.15
N ALA A 522 -11.19 1.41 -41.30
CA ALA A 522 -11.11 2.79 -40.84
C ALA A 522 -9.91 3.02 -39.90
N ALA A 523 -9.58 2.05 -39.02
CA ALA A 523 -8.39 2.12 -38.18
C ALA A 523 -7.10 2.11 -39.00
N LEU A 524 -6.98 1.22 -39.97
CA LEU A 524 -5.80 1.13 -40.83
C LEU A 524 -5.65 2.37 -41.70
N ARG A 525 -6.75 2.88 -42.30
CA ARG A 525 -6.72 4.16 -43.04
C ARG A 525 -6.23 5.32 -42.17
N GLN A 526 -6.61 5.37 -40.91
CA GLN A 526 -6.15 6.43 -39.99
C GLN A 526 -4.63 6.36 -39.76
N ILE A 527 -4.05 5.17 -39.62
CA ILE A 527 -2.59 5.00 -39.49
C ILE A 527 -1.90 5.61 -40.72
N ASP A 528 -2.38 5.27 -41.93
CA ASP A 528 -1.80 5.73 -43.20
C ASP A 528 -1.99 7.24 -43.41
N GLU A 529 -3.22 7.75 -43.26
CA GLU A 529 -3.54 9.17 -43.49
C GLU A 529 -2.83 10.10 -42.51
N LYS A 530 -2.60 9.65 -41.29
CA LYS A 530 -1.94 10.42 -40.24
C LYS A 530 -0.43 10.26 -40.21
N ASN A 531 0.13 9.36 -41.07
CA ASN A 531 1.57 9.09 -41.17
C ASN A 531 2.21 8.76 -39.80
N TYR A 532 1.61 7.84 -39.08
CA TYR A 532 2.10 7.46 -37.75
C TYR A 532 3.51 6.85 -37.75
N ASP A 533 3.97 6.39 -38.90
CA ASP A 533 5.31 5.85 -39.14
C ASP A 533 6.44 6.88 -39.06
N THR A 534 6.12 8.17 -39.17
CA THR A 534 7.13 9.25 -39.21
C THR A 534 8.13 9.14 -38.08
N GLN A 535 7.66 8.91 -36.85
CA GLN A 535 8.53 8.80 -35.69
C GLN A 535 9.41 7.54 -35.70
N LEU A 536 8.94 6.45 -36.32
CA LEU A 536 9.68 5.21 -36.49
C LEU A 536 10.76 5.34 -37.56
N LEU A 537 10.42 5.97 -38.66
CA LEU A 537 11.34 6.28 -39.75
C LEU A 537 12.47 7.21 -39.28
N ASP A 538 12.15 8.25 -38.51
CA ASP A 538 13.13 9.15 -37.90
C ASP A 538 14.10 8.43 -36.94
N ARG A 539 13.66 7.33 -36.32
CA ARG A 539 14.50 6.47 -35.51
C ARG A 539 15.30 5.44 -36.30
N GLY A 540 15.20 5.48 -37.62
CA GLY A 540 15.97 4.64 -38.54
C GLY A 540 15.40 3.23 -38.71
N ILE A 541 14.11 3.02 -38.43
CA ILE A 541 13.40 1.76 -38.72
C ILE A 541 12.95 1.79 -40.16
N SER A 542 13.26 0.75 -40.96
CA SER A 542 12.85 0.64 -42.34
C SER A 542 11.33 0.45 -42.45
N GLU A 543 10.70 1.09 -43.43
CA GLU A 543 9.27 0.97 -43.70
C GLU A 543 8.81 -0.50 -43.80
N ASN A 544 9.59 -1.35 -44.46
CA ASN A 544 9.31 -2.79 -44.59
C ASN A 544 9.31 -3.55 -43.28
N ASN A 545 9.82 -2.94 -42.20
CA ASN A 545 9.87 -3.52 -40.86
C ASN A 545 8.81 -2.92 -39.93
N ILE A 546 7.89 -2.09 -40.42
CA ILE A 546 6.76 -1.54 -39.69
C ILE A 546 5.51 -2.33 -40.04
N LYS A 547 4.80 -2.84 -39.04
CA LYS A 547 3.53 -3.54 -39.22
C LYS A 547 2.40 -2.75 -38.59
N HIS A 548 1.29 -2.65 -39.31
CA HIS A 548 0.08 -1.94 -38.88
C HIS A 548 -1.00 -2.93 -38.49
N TYR A 549 -1.70 -2.65 -37.38
CA TYR A 549 -2.84 -3.44 -36.94
C TYR A 549 -4.00 -2.52 -36.53
N GLY A 550 -5.15 -2.74 -37.17
CA GLY A 550 -6.42 -2.13 -36.77
C GLY A 550 -7.19 -3.05 -35.83
N PHE A 551 -7.63 -2.54 -34.69
CA PHE A 551 -8.46 -3.26 -33.72
C PHE A 551 -9.86 -2.64 -33.71
N ALA A 552 -10.87 -3.44 -34.00
CA ALA A 552 -12.28 -3.05 -33.98
C ALA A 552 -13.01 -3.73 -32.83
N PHE A 553 -13.80 -2.96 -32.08
CA PHE A 553 -14.56 -3.44 -30.92
C PHE A 553 -16.07 -3.22 -31.11
N CYS A 554 -16.87 -4.24 -30.83
CA CYS A 554 -18.33 -4.14 -30.74
C CYS A 554 -18.83 -4.98 -29.54
N GLY A 555 -19.15 -4.32 -28.42
CA GLY A 555 -19.44 -5.01 -27.18
C GLY A 555 -18.29 -5.93 -26.76
N LYS A 556 -18.54 -7.24 -26.67
CA LYS A 556 -17.53 -8.25 -26.32
C LYS A 556 -16.81 -8.86 -27.54
N LYS A 557 -17.06 -8.37 -28.74
CA LYS A 557 -16.42 -8.87 -29.95
C LYS A 557 -15.26 -7.97 -30.34
N VAL A 558 -14.16 -8.58 -30.73
CA VAL A 558 -12.95 -7.91 -31.22
C VAL A 558 -12.59 -8.49 -32.58
N LEU A 559 -12.31 -7.63 -33.55
CA LEU A 559 -11.72 -8.01 -34.83
C LEU A 559 -10.42 -7.24 -35.03
N ILE A 560 -9.36 -7.97 -35.38
CA ILE A 560 -8.04 -7.43 -35.70
C ILE A 560 -7.76 -7.72 -37.16
N GLY A 561 -7.25 -6.68 -37.87
CA GLY A 561 -6.74 -6.80 -39.22
C GLY A 561 -5.42 -6.03 -39.40
N CYS A 562 -4.72 -6.31 -40.52
CA CYS A 562 -3.45 -5.68 -40.91
C CYS A 562 -3.44 -5.36 -42.40
#